data_0f65c37aab92f9d3a5a47c8fc2b76d0c
#
_entry.id   0f65c37aab92f9d3a5a47c8fc2b76d0c
#
_cell.length_a   1.000
_cell.length_b   1.000
_cell.length_c   1.000
_cell.angle_alpha   90.00
_cell.angle_beta   90.00
_cell.angle_gamma   90.00
#
_symmetry.space_group_name_H-M   'P 1'
#
loop_
_entity.id
_entity.type
_entity.pdbx_description
1 polymer ?
#
loop_
_entity_poly.entity_id
_entity_poly.type
_entity_poly.pdbx_seq_one_letter_code
_entity_poly.pdbx_strand_id
1 'polypeptide(L)'
;MIDRSRFDSLYQTAVGEVMDRMPDDWSAFARHNIGWRKGHFDAEGYLRASVERYWRVYRILAAEGARSVLDVGGFLAAFPLTLRRLGLEVAIAERYDYYGTAIDAIAGHVRANGVTVIDRDFTDPAADVTAVRGRYDVVTCMAVAEHLAHSPRTLMENLHGALRPGGALAFEVPNLAFWPKRYAFLVRGETVHAPMAEVYHSAVPYTGHHREYTFADARYVVREAGFEIVAEAGFNYGFDTRRLFNRIKYAPALLAKTWAEVILLHCRKPAAGG
;
A
#
# COMPACT_ATOMS: atom_id res chain seq x y z
N MET A 1 -19.53 11.18 -1.35
CA MET A 1 -18.38 11.02 -0.41
C MET A 1 -18.93 11.03 1.02
N ILE A 2 -18.55 10.06 1.86
CA ILE A 2 -18.86 10.09 3.30
C ILE A 2 -17.90 11.02 4.03
N ASP A 3 -18.26 11.39 5.28
CA ASP A 3 -17.34 12.13 6.15
C ASP A 3 -16.21 11.24 6.74
N ARG A 4 -15.22 11.88 7.31
CA ARG A 4 -14.04 11.21 7.89
C ARG A 4 -14.43 10.29 9.05
N SER A 5 -15.31 10.72 9.94
CA SER A 5 -15.68 9.98 11.14
C SER A 5 -16.35 8.64 10.78
N ARG A 6 -17.24 8.66 9.78
CA ARG A 6 -17.88 7.44 9.27
C ARG A 6 -16.87 6.49 8.62
N PHE A 7 -15.93 7.03 7.83
CA PHE A 7 -14.86 6.21 7.25
C PHE A 7 -14.03 5.56 8.35
N ASP A 8 -13.57 6.34 9.33
CA ASP A 8 -12.75 5.84 10.43
C ASP A 8 -13.47 4.73 11.22
N SER A 9 -14.77 4.92 11.52
CA SER A 9 -15.57 3.90 12.20
C SER A 9 -15.65 2.59 11.42
N LEU A 10 -15.95 2.64 10.12
CA LEU A 10 -16.02 1.46 9.27
C LEU A 10 -14.66 0.76 9.14
N TYR A 11 -13.60 1.54 9.02
CA TYR A 11 -12.24 1.02 8.93
C TYR A 11 -11.80 0.34 10.24
N GLN A 12 -12.05 0.98 11.39
CA GLN A 12 -11.72 0.38 12.70
C GLN A 12 -12.51 -0.91 12.95
N THR A 13 -13.76 -0.98 12.49
CA THR A 13 -14.56 -2.22 12.53
C THR A 13 -13.90 -3.30 11.67
N ALA A 14 -13.49 -2.98 10.45
CA ALA A 14 -12.79 -3.93 9.57
C ALA A 14 -11.46 -4.41 10.18
N VAL A 15 -10.70 -3.50 10.82
CA VAL A 15 -9.48 -3.87 11.55
C VAL A 15 -9.80 -4.86 12.68
N GLY A 16 -10.80 -4.60 13.51
CA GLY A 16 -11.21 -5.52 14.59
C GLY A 16 -11.54 -6.91 14.06
N GLU A 17 -12.34 -7.00 13.00
CA GLU A 17 -12.74 -8.29 12.41
C GLU A 17 -11.56 -9.07 11.83
N VAL A 18 -10.57 -8.38 11.25
CA VAL A 18 -9.34 -8.99 10.78
C VAL A 18 -8.53 -9.49 11.96
N MET A 19 -8.37 -8.68 13.00
CA MET A 19 -7.60 -9.05 14.20
C MET A 19 -8.20 -10.25 14.93
N ASP A 20 -9.53 -10.35 15.02
CA ASP A 20 -10.23 -11.49 15.61
C ASP A 20 -9.97 -12.82 14.85
N ARG A 21 -9.41 -12.76 13.66
CA ARG A 21 -9.12 -13.91 12.77
C ARG A 21 -7.65 -14.14 12.57
N MET A 22 -6.82 -13.35 13.22
CA MET A 22 -5.38 -13.57 13.16
C MET A 22 -5.02 -14.86 13.88
N PRO A 23 -4.09 -15.65 13.35
CA PRO A 23 -3.64 -16.86 14.03
C PRO A 23 -2.86 -16.52 15.30
N ASP A 24 -2.95 -17.39 16.31
CA ASP A 24 -2.15 -17.28 17.53
C ASP A 24 -0.63 -17.38 17.23
N ASP A 25 -0.28 -18.18 16.24
CA ASP A 25 1.11 -18.31 15.77
C ASP A 25 1.40 -17.38 14.58
N TRP A 26 2.06 -16.27 14.89
CA TRP A 26 2.52 -15.27 13.93
C TRP A 26 3.81 -15.64 13.19
N SER A 27 4.41 -16.79 13.45
CA SER A 27 5.71 -17.16 12.87
C SER A 27 5.71 -17.20 11.35
N ALA A 28 4.58 -17.58 10.74
CA ALA A 28 4.40 -17.55 9.29
C ALA A 28 4.45 -16.13 8.73
N PHE A 29 3.81 -15.17 9.41
CA PHE A 29 3.92 -13.74 9.04
C PHE A 29 5.29 -13.17 9.37
N ALA A 30 5.93 -13.62 10.45
CA ALA A 30 7.25 -13.17 10.86
C ALA A 30 8.32 -13.42 9.80
N ARG A 31 8.21 -14.50 9.04
CA ARG A 31 9.19 -14.83 8.00
C ARG A 31 9.18 -13.84 6.83
N HIS A 32 8.07 -13.16 6.62
CA HIS A 32 7.82 -12.36 5.43
C HIS A 32 7.69 -10.85 5.71
N ASN A 33 7.59 -10.46 6.97
CA ASN A 33 7.46 -9.05 7.35
C ASN A 33 8.73 -8.55 8.04
N ILE A 34 9.18 -7.43 7.57
CA ILE A 34 10.40 -6.77 7.97
C ILE A 34 10.03 -5.44 8.62
N GLY A 35 10.87 -5.01 9.54
CA GLY A 35 10.60 -3.89 10.43
C GLY A 35 10.44 -4.37 11.88
N TRP A 36 10.77 -5.61 12.10
CA TRP A 36 10.64 -6.31 13.36
C TRP A 36 11.80 -6.02 14.28
N ARG A 37 11.76 -4.87 14.87
CA ARG A 37 12.57 -4.69 16.07
C ARG A 37 11.98 -5.60 17.14
N LYS A 38 12.67 -6.74 17.44
CA LYS A 38 12.37 -7.67 18.54
C LYS A 38 11.35 -8.81 18.27
N GLY A 39 11.18 -9.26 17.03
CA GLY A 39 10.46 -10.52 16.77
C GLY A 39 8.94 -10.48 16.85
N HIS A 40 8.32 -9.31 16.96
CA HIS A 40 6.87 -9.16 16.97
C HIS A 40 6.42 -8.02 16.06
N PHE A 41 5.55 -8.32 15.11
CA PHE A 41 4.86 -7.32 14.30
C PHE A 41 3.57 -6.90 14.99
N ASP A 42 3.48 -5.66 15.34
CA ASP A 42 2.25 -5.07 15.83
C ASP A 42 1.30 -4.78 14.65
N ALA A 43 0.63 -5.83 14.16
CA ALA A 43 -0.30 -5.70 13.03
C ALA A 43 -1.47 -4.80 13.38
N GLU A 44 -1.99 -4.88 14.60
CA GLU A 44 -3.08 -4.03 15.03
C GLU A 44 -2.67 -2.57 15.04
N GLY A 45 -1.53 -2.26 15.66
CA GLY A 45 -0.98 -0.90 15.67
C GLY A 45 -0.69 -0.38 14.27
N TYR A 46 -0.13 -1.22 13.39
CA TYR A 46 0.11 -0.88 11.99
C TYR A 46 -1.19 -0.58 11.25
N LEU A 47 -2.18 -1.45 11.32
CA LEU A 47 -3.47 -1.24 10.65
C LEU A 47 -4.18 0.01 11.19
N ARG A 48 -4.24 0.20 12.52
CA ARG A 48 -4.86 1.38 13.11
C ARG A 48 -4.17 2.68 12.72
N ALA A 49 -2.84 2.71 12.66
CA ALA A 49 -2.08 3.87 12.19
C ALA A 49 -2.31 4.17 10.70
N SER A 50 -2.58 3.14 9.90
CA SER A 50 -2.76 3.25 8.44
C SER A 50 -4.08 3.93 8.03
N VAL A 51 -4.99 4.25 8.94
CA VAL A 51 -6.28 4.88 8.63
C VAL A 51 -6.13 6.18 7.82
N GLU A 52 -5.09 6.98 8.07
CA GLU A 52 -4.84 8.22 7.33
C GLU A 52 -4.50 7.96 5.86
N ARG A 53 -3.66 6.95 5.59
CA ARG A 53 -3.32 6.56 4.21
C ARG A 53 -4.55 6.11 3.45
N TYR A 54 -5.35 5.24 4.03
CA TYR A 54 -6.57 4.70 3.40
C TYR A 54 -7.66 5.75 3.21
N TRP A 55 -7.79 6.70 4.13
CA TRP A 55 -8.68 7.85 3.95
C TRP A 55 -8.28 8.70 2.74
N ARG A 56 -6.98 8.96 2.54
CA ARG A 56 -6.49 9.72 1.38
C ARG A 56 -6.79 8.99 0.07
N VAL A 57 -6.57 7.69 0.04
CA VAL A 57 -6.90 6.87 -1.12
C VAL A 57 -8.41 6.84 -1.36
N TYR A 58 -9.24 6.65 -0.33
CA TYR A 58 -10.70 6.72 -0.46
C TYR A 58 -11.17 8.06 -1.06
N ARG A 59 -10.53 9.16 -0.70
CA ARG A 59 -10.87 10.46 -1.31
C ARG A 59 -10.61 10.50 -2.81
N ILE A 60 -9.57 9.82 -3.30
CA ILE A 60 -9.32 9.66 -4.74
C ILE A 60 -10.47 8.85 -5.36
N LEU A 61 -10.82 7.69 -4.79
CA LEU A 61 -11.91 6.85 -5.27
C LEU A 61 -13.23 7.64 -5.36
N ALA A 62 -13.53 8.41 -4.34
CA ALA A 62 -14.75 9.20 -4.28
C ALA A 62 -14.75 10.36 -5.29
N ALA A 63 -13.61 11.00 -5.52
CA ALA A 63 -13.47 12.05 -6.54
C ALA A 63 -13.61 11.52 -7.96
N GLU A 64 -13.14 10.29 -8.22
CA GLU A 64 -13.28 9.57 -9.49
C GLU A 64 -14.70 8.97 -9.68
N GLY A 65 -15.55 9.01 -8.67
CA GLY A 65 -16.88 8.38 -8.72
C GLY A 65 -16.79 6.86 -8.90
N ALA A 66 -15.75 6.24 -8.35
CA ALA A 66 -15.47 4.82 -8.52
C ALA A 66 -16.63 3.95 -8.04
N ARG A 67 -16.94 2.92 -8.82
CA ARG A 67 -17.90 1.86 -8.49
C ARG A 67 -17.20 0.53 -8.32
N SER A 68 -16.13 0.29 -9.08
CA SER A 68 -15.31 -0.92 -9.07
C SER A 68 -13.86 -0.58 -8.74
N VAL A 69 -13.28 -1.32 -7.79
CA VAL A 69 -11.92 -1.11 -7.29
C VAL A 69 -11.18 -2.44 -7.26
N LEU A 70 -9.94 -2.43 -7.75
CA LEU A 70 -8.98 -3.51 -7.54
C LEU A 70 -7.88 -2.99 -6.58
N ASP A 71 -7.74 -3.64 -5.44
CA ASP A 71 -6.65 -3.38 -4.50
C ASP A 71 -5.54 -4.41 -4.68
N VAL A 72 -4.37 -3.98 -5.15
CA VAL A 72 -3.22 -4.85 -5.41
C VAL A 72 -2.26 -4.79 -4.23
N GLY A 73 -1.97 -5.94 -3.62
CA GLY A 73 -1.20 -6.04 -2.39
C GLY A 73 -2.02 -5.61 -1.16
N GLY A 74 -3.29 -6.00 -1.11
CA GLY A 74 -4.23 -5.58 -0.05
C GLY A 74 -3.95 -6.16 1.33
N PHE A 75 -2.90 -6.98 1.47
CA PHE A 75 -2.40 -7.53 2.73
C PHE A 75 -3.54 -8.17 3.56
N LEU A 76 -3.81 -7.66 4.76
CA LEU A 76 -4.85 -8.17 5.67
C LEU A 76 -6.27 -7.69 5.32
N ALA A 77 -6.45 -7.01 4.19
CA ALA A 77 -7.73 -6.64 3.58
C ALA A 77 -8.67 -5.73 4.41
N ALA A 78 -8.20 -5.06 5.45
CA ALA A 78 -9.04 -4.14 6.22
C ALA A 78 -9.59 -2.99 5.35
N PHE A 79 -8.81 -2.47 4.39
CA PHE A 79 -9.25 -1.43 3.47
C PHE A 79 -10.26 -1.97 2.42
N PRO A 80 -10.01 -3.08 1.71
CA PRO A 80 -11.01 -3.72 0.86
C PRO A 80 -12.35 -3.98 1.53
N LEU A 81 -12.36 -4.50 2.76
CA LEU A 81 -13.58 -4.71 3.55
C LEU A 81 -14.31 -3.38 3.83
N THR A 82 -13.56 -2.33 4.14
CA THR A 82 -14.12 -0.99 4.35
C THR A 82 -14.78 -0.47 3.08
N LEU A 83 -14.11 -0.59 1.93
CA LEU A 83 -14.66 -0.16 0.62
C LEU A 83 -15.93 -0.95 0.25
N ARG A 84 -15.94 -2.25 0.53
CA ARG A 84 -17.12 -3.10 0.29
C ARG A 84 -18.33 -2.64 1.10
N ARG A 85 -18.12 -2.26 2.38
CA ARG A 85 -19.19 -1.69 3.24
C ARG A 85 -19.67 -0.33 2.78
N LEU A 86 -18.86 0.39 2.03
CA LEU A 86 -19.22 1.64 1.39
C LEU A 86 -19.99 1.43 0.08
N GLY A 87 -20.28 0.17 -0.29
CA GLY A 87 -21.08 -0.19 -1.45
C GLY A 87 -20.31 -0.30 -2.77
N LEU A 88 -18.97 -0.28 -2.74
CA LEU A 88 -18.19 -0.47 -3.94
C LEU A 88 -18.11 -1.97 -4.31
N GLU A 89 -17.96 -2.27 -5.58
CA GLU A 89 -17.48 -3.57 -6.05
C GLU A 89 -15.98 -3.62 -5.83
N VAL A 90 -15.51 -4.59 -5.04
CA VAL A 90 -14.11 -4.66 -4.63
C VAL A 90 -13.51 -6.01 -4.95
N ALA A 91 -12.36 -5.99 -5.59
CA ALA A 91 -11.48 -7.14 -5.71
C ALA A 91 -10.13 -6.84 -5.04
N ILE A 92 -9.48 -7.88 -4.56
CA ILE A 92 -8.11 -7.83 -4.04
C ILE A 92 -7.25 -8.80 -4.87
N ALA A 93 -6.11 -8.34 -5.32
CA ALA A 93 -5.07 -9.19 -5.90
C ALA A 93 -3.96 -9.36 -4.88
N GLU A 94 -3.82 -10.57 -4.35
CA GLU A 94 -2.87 -10.89 -3.30
C GLU A 94 -2.41 -12.34 -3.43
N ARG A 95 -1.17 -12.60 -3.07
CA ARG A 95 -0.61 -13.93 -2.97
C ARG A 95 -0.83 -14.50 -1.58
N TYR A 96 -2.00 -15.04 -1.34
CA TYR A 96 -2.30 -15.64 -0.04
C TYR A 96 -1.51 -16.92 0.25
N ASP A 97 -1.08 -17.65 -0.79
CA ASP A 97 -0.17 -18.78 -0.65
C ASP A 97 1.16 -18.42 0.03
N TYR A 98 1.59 -17.16 -0.12
CA TYR A 98 2.78 -16.61 0.52
C TYR A 98 2.74 -16.66 2.05
N TYR A 99 1.56 -16.55 2.64
CA TYR A 99 1.33 -16.59 4.09
C TYR A 99 1.00 -17.99 4.60
N GLY A 100 0.94 -19.01 3.73
CA GLY A 100 0.49 -20.34 4.06
C GLY A 100 -0.93 -20.34 4.62
N THR A 101 -1.27 -21.31 5.46
CA THR A 101 -2.60 -21.44 6.07
C THR A 101 -2.91 -20.37 7.12
N ALA A 102 -1.92 -19.59 7.53
CA ALA A 102 -2.10 -18.55 8.55
C ALA A 102 -3.11 -17.46 8.15
N ILE A 103 -3.32 -17.24 6.84
CA ILE A 103 -4.26 -16.22 6.33
C ILE A 103 -5.62 -16.77 5.92
N ASP A 104 -5.84 -18.08 5.97
CA ASP A 104 -7.06 -18.72 5.43
C ASP A 104 -8.35 -18.19 6.07
N ALA A 105 -8.33 -17.97 7.40
CA ALA A 105 -9.48 -17.42 8.11
C ALA A 105 -9.83 -16.00 7.65
N ILE A 106 -8.81 -15.17 7.39
CA ILE A 106 -8.97 -13.82 6.86
C ILE A 106 -9.47 -13.88 5.43
N ALA A 107 -8.84 -14.68 4.57
CA ALA A 107 -9.25 -14.85 3.17
C ALA A 107 -10.70 -15.37 3.04
N GLY A 108 -11.10 -16.31 3.90
CA GLY A 108 -12.47 -16.79 4.00
C GLY A 108 -13.45 -15.68 4.39
N HIS A 109 -13.10 -14.87 5.39
CA HIS A 109 -13.90 -13.73 5.83
C HIS A 109 -14.05 -12.65 4.73
N VAL A 110 -12.97 -12.35 4.03
CA VAL A 110 -12.95 -11.41 2.91
C VAL A 110 -13.92 -11.84 1.81
N ARG A 111 -13.87 -13.12 1.40
CA ARG A 111 -14.79 -13.70 0.40
C ARG A 111 -16.24 -13.69 0.90
N ALA A 112 -16.48 -14.07 2.15
CA ALA A 112 -17.82 -14.08 2.76
C ALA A 112 -18.47 -12.70 2.82
N ASN A 113 -17.66 -11.63 2.87
CA ASN A 113 -18.11 -10.25 2.82
C ASN A 113 -18.23 -9.67 1.39
N GLY A 114 -18.16 -10.53 0.36
CA GLY A 114 -18.38 -10.14 -1.03
C GLY A 114 -17.23 -9.39 -1.68
N VAL A 115 -16.01 -9.53 -1.15
CA VAL A 115 -14.78 -9.08 -1.83
C VAL A 115 -14.26 -10.24 -2.69
N THR A 116 -14.02 -9.97 -3.97
CA THR A 116 -13.43 -10.95 -4.89
C THR A 116 -11.94 -11.10 -4.59
N VAL A 117 -11.48 -12.31 -4.36
CA VAL A 117 -10.06 -12.60 -4.15
C VAL A 117 -9.47 -13.17 -5.43
N ILE A 118 -8.48 -12.47 -5.97
CA ILE A 118 -7.70 -12.85 -7.15
C ILE A 118 -6.34 -13.31 -6.65
N ASP A 119 -6.18 -14.62 -6.54
CA ASP A 119 -4.93 -15.24 -6.10
C ASP A 119 -3.93 -15.26 -7.27
N ARG A 120 -3.30 -14.12 -7.50
CA ARG A 120 -2.31 -13.92 -8.57
C ARG A 120 -1.26 -12.90 -8.13
N ASP A 121 -0.02 -13.19 -8.52
CA ASP A 121 1.09 -12.28 -8.34
C ASP A 121 1.14 -11.28 -9.51
N PHE A 122 0.76 -10.04 -9.25
CA PHE A 122 0.81 -8.97 -10.25
C PHE A 122 2.24 -8.54 -10.61
N THR A 123 3.24 -9.08 -9.91
CA THR A 123 4.65 -8.81 -10.17
C THR A 123 5.31 -9.90 -11.03
N ASP A 124 4.65 -11.06 -11.17
CA ASP A 124 5.13 -12.18 -11.98
C ASP A 124 4.75 -11.99 -13.45
N PRO A 125 5.72 -11.94 -14.38
CA PRO A 125 5.45 -11.84 -15.81
C PRO A 125 4.72 -13.05 -16.40
N ALA A 126 4.74 -14.20 -15.71
CA ALA A 126 4.02 -15.40 -16.12
C ALA A 126 2.58 -15.45 -15.59
N ALA A 127 2.18 -14.53 -14.71
CA ALA A 127 0.84 -14.53 -14.14
C ALA A 127 -0.22 -14.18 -15.20
N ASP A 128 -1.24 -15.03 -15.34
CA ASP A 128 -2.41 -14.71 -16.16
C ASP A 128 -3.34 -13.72 -15.44
N VAL A 129 -3.27 -12.48 -15.85
CA VAL A 129 -4.12 -11.38 -15.37
C VAL A 129 -5.17 -10.96 -16.40
N THR A 130 -5.40 -11.76 -17.45
CA THR A 130 -6.32 -11.45 -18.55
C THR A 130 -7.74 -11.21 -18.04
N ALA A 131 -8.20 -11.97 -17.06
CA ALA A 131 -9.53 -11.87 -16.50
C ALA A 131 -9.86 -10.52 -15.82
N VAL A 132 -8.85 -9.73 -15.50
CA VAL A 132 -9.03 -8.43 -14.83
C VAL A 132 -8.81 -7.24 -15.75
N ARG A 133 -8.40 -7.47 -17.00
CA ARG A 133 -8.07 -6.38 -17.95
C ARG A 133 -9.28 -5.50 -18.26
N GLY A 134 -9.09 -4.19 -18.16
CA GLY A 134 -10.09 -3.19 -18.56
C GLY A 134 -11.34 -3.15 -17.68
N ARG A 135 -11.31 -3.71 -16.46
CA ARG A 135 -12.52 -3.91 -15.64
C ARG A 135 -12.76 -2.85 -14.58
N TYR A 136 -11.72 -2.25 -14.05
CA TYR A 136 -11.83 -1.44 -12.84
C TYR A 136 -11.81 0.06 -13.13
N ASP A 137 -12.64 0.80 -12.39
CA ASP A 137 -12.65 2.27 -12.39
C ASP A 137 -11.39 2.81 -11.76
N VAL A 138 -10.99 2.20 -10.64
CA VAL A 138 -9.77 2.56 -9.91
C VAL A 138 -8.99 1.29 -9.52
N VAL A 139 -7.69 1.37 -9.66
CA VAL A 139 -6.74 0.40 -9.09
C VAL A 139 -5.96 1.10 -7.98
N THR A 140 -5.80 0.43 -6.85
CA THR A 140 -4.95 0.88 -5.75
C THR A 140 -3.75 -0.05 -5.61
N CYS A 141 -2.56 0.52 -5.42
CA CYS A 141 -1.32 -0.21 -5.19
C CYS A 141 -0.52 0.55 -4.13
N MET A 142 -0.56 0.07 -2.90
CA MET A 142 -0.04 0.77 -1.74
C MET A 142 0.98 -0.09 -1.00
N ALA A 143 2.20 0.41 -0.86
CA ALA A 143 3.32 -0.27 -0.20
C ALA A 143 3.58 -1.69 -0.79
N VAL A 144 3.68 -1.77 -2.11
CA VAL A 144 3.97 -3.02 -2.84
C VAL A 144 5.26 -2.92 -3.62
N ALA A 145 5.46 -1.84 -4.39
CA ALA A 145 6.55 -1.73 -5.35
C ALA A 145 7.94 -1.70 -4.69
N GLU A 146 8.05 -1.27 -3.44
CA GLU A 146 9.29 -1.27 -2.66
C GLU A 146 9.78 -2.68 -2.28
N HIS A 147 8.90 -3.66 -2.29
CA HIS A 147 9.22 -5.06 -1.97
C HIS A 147 9.78 -5.84 -3.18
N LEU A 148 9.79 -5.24 -4.36
CA LEU A 148 10.27 -5.90 -5.57
C LEU A 148 11.79 -5.96 -5.60
N ALA A 149 12.35 -7.17 -5.68
CA ALA A 149 13.78 -7.39 -5.89
C ALA A 149 14.21 -7.17 -7.36
N HIS A 150 13.25 -6.89 -8.25
CA HIS A 150 13.43 -6.75 -9.70
C HIS A 150 12.70 -5.51 -10.23
N SER A 151 12.67 -5.36 -11.57
CA SER A 151 12.00 -4.24 -12.23
C SER A 151 10.50 -4.17 -11.86
N PRO A 152 9.95 -2.99 -11.53
CA PRO A 152 8.52 -2.82 -11.31
C PRO A 152 7.69 -2.82 -12.60
N ARG A 153 8.30 -3.03 -13.78
CA ARG A 153 7.63 -2.93 -15.08
C ARG A 153 6.40 -3.81 -15.16
N THR A 154 6.52 -5.11 -14.86
CA THR A 154 5.40 -6.05 -14.93
C THR A 154 4.25 -5.64 -14.01
N LEU A 155 4.55 -5.25 -12.77
CA LEU A 155 3.55 -4.71 -11.86
C LEU A 155 2.81 -3.54 -12.52
N MET A 156 3.54 -2.55 -13.01
CA MET A 156 2.95 -1.33 -13.57
C MET A 156 2.13 -1.60 -14.84
N GLU A 157 2.58 -2.50 -15.72
CA GLU A 157 1.85 -2.94 -16.90
C GLU A 157 0.54 -3.65 -16.53
N ASN A 158 0.55 -4.48 -15.48
CA ASN A 158 -0.63 -5.17 -14.99
C ASN A 158 -1.62 -4.21 -14.30
N LEU A 159 -1.13 -3.23 -13.52
CA LEU A 159 -1.97 -2.16 -12.97
C LEU A 159 -2.66 -1.36 -14.07
N HIS A 160 -1.88 -0.96 -15.09
CA HIS A 160 -2.41 -0.23 -16.24
C HIS A 160 -3.41 -1.09 -17.04
N GLY A 161 -3.09 -2.38 -17.23
CA GLY A 161 -3.95 -3.34 -17.92
C GLY A 161 -5.30 -3.56 -17.24
N ALA A 162 -5.35 -3.59 -15.91
CA ALA A 162 -6.56 -3.82 -15.13
C ALA A 162 -7.56 -2.65 -15.20
N LEU A 163 -7.07 -1.44 -15.44
CA LEU A 163 -7.90 -0.24 -15.56
C LEU A 163 -8.64 -0.16 -16.88
N ARG A 164 -9.91 0.25 -16.84
CA ARG A 164 -10.63 0.72 -18.02
C ARG A 164 -9.96 1.96 -18.62
N PRO A 165 -10.18 2.28 -19.91
CA PRO A 165 -9.77 3.57 -20.45
C PRO A 165 -10.36 4.73 -19.62
N GLY A 166 -9.52 5.71 -19.29
CA GLY A 166 -9.89 6.82 -18.41
C GLY A 166 -9.96 6.48 -16.91
N GLY A 167 -9.68 5.24 -16.52
CA GLY A 167 -9.62 4.82 -15.12
C GLY A 167 -8.42 5.40 -14.37
N ALA A 168 -8.45 5.36 -13.04
CA ALA A 168 -7.45 5.99 -12.20
C ALA A 168 -6.62 4.97 -11.40
N LEU A 169 -5.34 5.31 -11.16
CA LEU A 169 -4.43 4.59 -10.26
C LEU A 169 -4.13 5.45 -9.04
N ALA A 170 -4.32 4.88 -7.85
CA ALA A 170 -3.73 5.38 -6.61
C ALA A 170 -2.46 4.57 -6.31
N PHE A 171 -1.30 5.17 -6.56
CA PHE A 171 0.00 4.54 -6.36
C PHE A 171 0.70 5.15 -5.16
N GLU A 172 1.03 4.33 -4.17
CA GLU A 172 1.64 4.79 -2.94
C GLU A 172 2.88 3.96 -2.62
N VAL A 173 3.96 4.66 -2.26
CA VAL A 173 5.25 4.07 -1.90
C VAL A 173 5.91 4.85 -0.76
N PRO A 174 6.75 4.20 0.07
CA PRO A 174 7.54 4.92 1.06
C PRO A 174 8.56 5.84 0.40
N ASN A 175 8.79 6.98 1.03
CA ASN A 175 9.69 8.01 0.53
C ASN A 175 11.11 7.79 1.04
N LEU A 176 12.02 7.38 0.14
CA LEU A 176 13.45 7.28 0.44
C LEU A 176 14.03 8.60 0.98
N ALA A 177 13.46 9.72 0.52
CA ALA A 177 13.88 11.06 0.89
C ALA A 177 13.21 11.59 2.16
N PHE A 178 12.55 10.77 2.94
CA PHE A 178 11.93 11.11 4.22
C PHE A 178 12.92 11.80 5.17
N TRP A 179 12.49 12.91 5.79
CA TRP A 179 13.38 13.77 6.58
C TRP A 179 14.25 13.02 7.61
N PRO A 180 13.73 12.13 8.46
CA PRO A 180 14.57 11.40 9.41
C PRO A 180 15.67 10.57 8.78
N LYS A 181 15.43 9.98 7.61
CA LYS A 181 16.44 9.20 6.86
C LYS A 181 17.55 10.11 6.33
N ARG A 182 17.16 11.26 5.77
CA ARG A 182 18.13 12.28 5.31
C ARG A 182 18.99 12.78 6.45
N TYR A 183 18.38 13.11 7.58
CA TYR A 183 19.09 13.57 8.77
C TYR A 183 20.07 12.51 9.28
N ALA A 184 19.60 11.27 9.39
CA ALA A 184 20.44 10.15 9.85
C ALA A 184 21.62 9.90 8.90
N PHE A 185 21.39 9.95 7.60
CA PHE A 185 22.46 9.82 6.59
C PHE A 185 23.49 10.97 6.69
N LEU A 186 23.02 12.21 6.70
CA LEU A 186 23.92 13.37 6.66
C LEU A 186 24.70 13.59 7.97
N VAL A 187 24.08 13.30 9.13
CA VAL A 187 24.64 13.65 10.43
C VAL A 187 25.32 12.44 11.09
N ARG A 188 24.81 11.21 10.87
CA ARG A 188 25.31 10.01 11.53
C ARG A 188 25.92 8.99 10.57
N GLY A 189 25.90 9.24 9.26
CA GLY A 189 26.39 8.29 8.26
C GLY A 189 25.56 7.01 8.16
N GLU A 190 24.32 7.01 8.66
CA GLU A 190 23.43 5.84 8.62
C GLU A 190 22.85 5.67 7.22
N THR A 191 22.58 4.41 6.83
CA THR A 191 21.93 4.11 5.55
C THR A 191 20.52 4.71 5.47
N VAL A 192 20.11 5.11 4.26
CA VAL A 192 18.72 5.50 3.96
C VAL A 192 17.84 4.30 3.59
N HIS A 193 18.44 3.16 3.29
CA HIS A 193 17.77 1.89 3.02
C HIS A 193 17.43 1.15 4.30
N ALA A 194 16.87 -0.06 4.16
CA ALA A 194 16.64 -0.95 5.29
C ALA A 194 17.94 -1.14 6.10
N PRO A 195 17.90 -1.10 7.45
CA PRO A 195 19.09 -1.30 8.27
C PRO A 195 19.73 -2.66 7.99
N MET A 196 21.07 -2.70 7.88
CA MET A 196 21.78 -3.94 7.57
C MET A 196 21.49 -5.06 8.60
N ALA A 197 21.26 -4.72 9.86
CA ALA A 197 20.89 -5.70 10.87
C ALA A 197 19.54 -6.40 10.56
N GLU A 198 18.60 -5.69 9.96
CA GLU A 198 17.33 -6.24 9.51
C GLU A 198 17.53 -7.20 8.32
N VAL A 199 18.28 -6.76 7.32
CA VAL A 199 18.58 -7.56 6.13
C VAL A 199 19.39 -8.82 6.51
N TYR A 200 20.39 -8.68 7.37
CA TYR A 200 21.27 -9.79 7.76
C TYR A 200 20.54 -10.90 8.52
N HIS A 201 19.58 -10.55 9.36
CA HIS A 201 18.79 -11.50 10.16
C HIS A 201 17.49 -11.94 9.51
N SER A 202 17.21 -11.47 8.30
CA SER A 202 15.99 -11.86 7.57
C SER A 202 16.08 -13.30 7.05
N ALA A 203 14.91 -13.87 6.70
CA ALA A 203 14.85 -15.10 5.93
C ALA A 203 15.41 -14.91 4.51
N VAL A 204 15.76 -16.03 3.84
CA VAL A 204 16.16 -16.03 2.44
C VAL A 204 15.02 -16.62 1.60
N PRO A 205 14.58 -15.92 0.55
CA PRO A 205 14.99 -14.58 0.10
C PRO A 205 14.53 -13.46 1.06
N TYR A 206 15.28 -12.35 1.07
CA TYR A 206 14.86 -11.12 1.74
C TYR A 206 13.58 -10.57 1.06
N THR A 207 12.57 -10.23 1.85
CA THR A 207 11.26 -9.82 1.34
C THR A 207 10.83 -8.42 1.78
N GLY A 208 11.76 -7.66 2.39
CA GLY A 208 11.49 -6.30 2.79
C GLY A 208 11.65 -5.27 1.69
N HIS A 209 11.93 -4.04 2.11
CA HIS A 209 12.11 -2.95 1.16
C HIS A 209 13.42 -3.10 0.40
N HIS A 210 13.34 -3.63 -0.81
CA HIS A 210 14.49 -3.69 -1.72
C HIS A 210 14.84 -2.32 -2.27
N ARG A 211 13.82 -1.51 -2.60
CA ARG A 211 14.01 -0.17 -3.15
C ARG A 211 12.86 0.74 -2.76
N GLU A 212 13.12 1.71 -1.91
CA GLU A 212 12.19 2.82 -1.70
C GLU A 212 12.35 3.88 -2.80
N TYR A 213 11.35 4.73 -2.95
CA TYR A 213 11.23 5.66 -4.06
C TYR A 213 11.41 7.11 -3.60
N THR A 214 11.99 7.95 -4.45
CA THR A 214 11.82 9.40 -4.37
C THR A 214 10.60 9.83 -5.19
N PHE A 215 10.16 11.08 -5.06
CA PHE A 215 9.13 11.62 -5.96
C PHE A 215 9.53 11.55 -7.43
N ALA A 216 10.82 11.71 -7.74
CA ALA A 216 11.33 11.60 -9.11
C ALA A 216 11.19 10.17 -9.63
N ASP A 217 11.58 9.18 -8.83
CA ASP A 217 11.45 7.76 -9.19
C ASP A 217 9.99 7.35 -9.37
N ALA A 218 9.11 7.72 -8.42
CA ALA A 218 7.69 7.39 -8.51
C ALA A 218 7.02 7.99 -9.74
N ARG A 219 7.32 9.28 -10.05
CA ARG A 219 6.83 9.92 -11.29
C ARG A 219 7.36 9.24 -12.54
N TYR A 220 8.62 8.85 -12.54
CA TYR A 220 9.24 8.17 -13.68
C TYR A 220 8.53 6.85 -13.95
N VAL A 221 8.37 6.01 -12.93
CA VAL A 221 7.77 4.67 -13.07
C VAL A 221 6.33 4.73 -13.59
N VAL A 222 5.50 5.64 -13.06
CA VAL A 222 4.10 5.74 -13.52
C VAL A 222 4.00 6.29 -14.93
N ARG A 223 4.87 7.23 -15.33
CA ARG A 223 4.89 7.77 -16.70
C ARG A 223 5.36 6.74 -17.72
N GLU A 224 6.42 5.98 -17.42
CA GLU A 224 6.90 4.89 -18.29
C GLU A 224 5.82 3.82 -18.49
N ALA A 225 4.93 3.63 -17.54
CA ALA A 225 3.78 2.73 -17.66
C ALA A 225 2.59 3.33 -18.44
N GLY A 226 2.71 4.56 -18.96
CA GLY A 226 1.68 5.21 -19.75
C GLY A 226 0.61 5.95 -18.93
N PHE A 227 0.87 6.25 -17.66
CA PHE A 227 -0.05 7.03 -16.83
C PHE A 227 0.22 8.53 -16.89
N GLU A 228 -0.85 9.32 -16.83
CA GLU A 228 -0.81 10.75 -16.58
C GLU A 228 -0.96 11.02 -15.07
N ILE A 229 -0.11 11.88 -14.51
CA ILE A 229 -0.20 12.26 -13.10
C ILE A 229 -1.21 13.40 -12.96
N VAL A 230 -2.30 13.13 -12.25
CA VAL A 230 -3.36 14.09 -11.94
C VAL A 230 -3.02 14.92 -10.72
N ALA A 231 -2.53 14.27 -9.67
CA ALA A 231 -2.12 14.90 -8.43
C ALA A 231 -1.06 14.08 -7.71
N GLU A 232 -0.31 14.76 -6.84
CA GLU A 232 0.70 14.13 -6.00
C GLU A 232 0.67 14.71 -4.58
N ALA A 233 0.86 13.86 -3.59
CA ALA A 233 0.92 14.24 -2.20
C ALA A 233 2.07 13.53 -1.48
N GLY A 234 2.71 14.26 -0.55
CA GLY A 234 3.52 13.64 0.50
C GLY A 234 2.76 13.77 1.81
N PHE A 235 2.71 12.72 2.60
CA PHE A 235 2.03 12.74 3.89
C PHE A 235 2.73 11.83 4.91
N ASN A 236 2.32 11.95 6.17
CA ASN A 236 2.90 11.22 7.29
C ASN A 236 1.78 10.52 8.06
N TYR A 237 2.01 9.29 8.51
CA TYR A 237 1.09 8.56 9.37
C TYR A 237 1.80 7.72 10.46
N GLY A 238 3.10 7.47 10.32
CA GLY A 238 3.88 6.63 11.23
C GLY A 238 4.31 7.31 12.52
N PHE A 239 3.95 8.60 12.77
CA PHE A 239 4.30 9.29 13.99
C PHE A 239 3.22 10.24 14.48
N ASP A 240 3.07 10.30 15.82
CA ASP A 240 2.07 11.14 16.48
C ASP A 240 2.49 12.62 16.48
N THR A 241 1.83 13.42 15.65
CA THR A 241 2.06 14.87 15.54
C THR A 241 1.42 15.69 16.67
N ARG A 242 0.63 15.09 17.55
CA ARG A 242 0.07 15.78 18.74
C ARG A 242 1.14 16.06 19.78
N ARG A 243 2.21 15.29 19.82
CA ARG A 243 3.34 15.50 20.72
C ARG A 243 4.24 16.61 20.21
N LEU A 244 4.45 17.66 21.02
CA LEU A 244 5.28 18.82 20.65
C LEU A 244 6.70 18.41 20.21
N PHE A 245 7.31 17.48 20.92
CA PHE A 245 8.63 16.94 20.58
C PHE A 245 8.66 16.37 19.15
N ASN A 246 7.64 15.59 18.76
CA ASN A 246 7.55 15.05 17.40
C ASN A 246 7.33 16.16 16.37
N ARG A 247 6.54 17.18 16.69
CA ARG A 247 6.35 18.33 15.77
C ARG A 247 7.66 19.04 15.49
N ILE A 248 8.50 19.24 16.49
CA ILE A 248 9.82 19.86 16.32
C ILE A 248 10.75 18.92 15.55
N LYS A 249 10.87 17.69 15.99
CA LYS A 249 11.75 16.67 15.38
C LYS A 249 11.46 16.43 13.90
N TYR A 250 10.17 16.39 13.54
CA TYR A 250 9.71 16.10 12.19
C TYR A 250 9.22 17.34 11.42
N ALA A 251 9.51 18.56 11.92
CA ALA A 251 9.05 19.79 11.30
C ALA A 251 9.33 19.86 9.78
N PRO A 252 10.51 19.51 9.26
CA PRO A 252 10.73 19.51 7.82
C PRO A 252 9.80 18.57 7.05
N ALA A 253 9.50 17.39 7.60
CA ALA A 253 8.56 16.45 6.99
C ALA A 253 7.11 16.95 7.01
N LEU A 254 6.76 17.88 7.89
CA LEU A 254 5.45 18.54 7.94
C LEU A 254 5.36 19.73 6.99
N LEU A 255 6.49 20.39 6.69
CA LEU A 255 6.55 21.61 5.89
C LEU A 255 6.72 21.35 4.39
N ALA A 256 7.42 20.28 4.01
CA ALA A 256 7.73 19.99 2.62
C ALA A 256 7.25 18.58 2.23
N LYS A 257 6.34 18.49 1.25
CA LYS A 257 5.83 17.20 0.76
C LYS A 257 6.93 16.22 0.34
N THR A 258 8.04 16.73 -0.21
CA THR A 258 9.17 15.91 -0.67
C THR A 258 9.98 15.30 0.48
N TRP A 259 9.72 15.71 1.71
CA TRP A 259 10.36 15.21 2.93
C TRP A 259 9.39 14.41 3.81
N ALA A 260 8.14 14.29 3.37
CA ALA A 260 7.14 13.47 4.04
C ALA A 260 7.50 11.97 3.99
N GLU A 261 6.87 11.19 4.84
CA GLU A 261 7.11 9.75 5.02
C GLU A 261 6.73 8.95 3.78
N VAL A 262 5.64 9.31 3.13
CA VAL A 262 5.01 8.55 2.06
C VAL A 262 4.71 9.43 0.87
N ILE A 263 4.83 8.86 -0.33
CA ILE A 263 4.46 9.44 -1.61
C ILE A 263 3.15 8.81 -2.07
N LEU A 264 2.15 9.60 -2.39
CA LEU A 264 0.91 9.16 -3.02
C LEU A 264 0.75 9.90 -4.36
N LEU A 265 0.65 9.13 -5.44
CA LEU A 265 0.34 9.62 -6.76
C LEU A 265 -1.09 9.21 -7.15
N HIS A 266 -1.89 10.19 -7.53
CA HIS A 266 -3.16 9.98 -8.23
C HIS A 266 -2.88 10.11 -9.73
N CYS A 267 -3.05 9.01 -10.45
CA CYS A 267 -2.73 8.93 -11.87
C CYS A 267 -3.95 8.52 -12.66
N ARG A 268 -3.96 8.81 -13.96
CA ARG A 268 -5.02 8.43 -14.90
C ARG A 268 -4.46 7.65 -16.07
N LYS A 269 -5.13 6.57 -16.43
CA LYS A 269 -4.93 5.90 -17.70
C LYS A 269 -5.60 6.74 -18.80
N PRO A 270 -4.91 7.15 -19.86
CA PRO A 270 -5.53 7.88 -20.96
C PRO A 270 -6.78 7.18 -21.52
N ALA A 271 -7.76 7.95 -21.96
CA ALA A 271 -8.89 7.38 -22.69
C ALA A 271 -8.42 6.83 -24.05
N ALA A 272 -9.03 5.74 -24.51
CA ALA A 272 -8.73 5.22 -25.84
C ALA A 272 -9.11 6.26 -26.89
N GLY A 273 -8.13 6.80 -27.62
CA GLY A 273 -8.34 7.73 -28.72
C GLY A 273 -7.92 9.18 -28.44
N GLY A 274 -7.04 9.41 -27.45
CA GLY A 274 -6.33 10.68 -27.29
C GLY A 274 -5.03 10.68 -28.10
#